data_92f0314a04676f34122ad6d60a389d4c
#
_entry.id   92f0314a04676f34122ad6d60a389d4c
#
_cell.length_a   1.000
_cell.length_b   1.000
_cell.length_c   1.000
_cell.angle_alpha   90.00
_cell.angle_beta   90.00
_cell.angle_gamma   90.00
#
_symmetry.space_group_name_H-M   'P 1'
#
loop_
_entity.id
_entity.type
_entity.pdbx_description
1 polymer ?
#
loop_
_entity_poly.entity_id
_entity_poly.type
_entity_poly.pdbx_seq_one_letter_code
_entity_poly.pdbx_strand_id
1 'polypeptide(L)'
;LDKLVVKADDVVLKSGEDYTAAFNDDGTVTLVILPSGKGSGKSQVTVSGKRIAPEKVTGADIIGGVNAAGKETGMEVLRQIFPKLGMVPGNLLAPWFSKDPTVAAIMQAKTTMLNGIWRMFCWVDMDTTSTGAPKYSDVRAQKTKQSLTSPNCAAVWGCPKVGEVIYSPSAFAAAYIARQDAENDGIPMPPQSNIAVAATSICTEDGEEILLDLDQANEVNGNGVVTFLNFNGFRLWGNNTVAYPSNTDPKDRFISARRFLSYDDNNFILTNFGNVDMRANPRLREAVIDQQNTIGASYISAEICARYEMEFLSSEN
;
A
#
# COMPACT_ATOMS: atom_id res chain seq x y z
N LEU A 1 6.82 -28.00 -7.50
CA LEU A 1 6.85 -29.43 -7.11
C LEU A 1 8.25 -30.03 -7.03
N ASP A 2 9.30 -29.32 -7.46
CA ASP A 2 10.70 -29.82 -7.55
C ASP A 2 11.33 -30.22 -6.21
N LYS A 3 10.74 -29.83 -5.09
CA LYS A 3 11.21 -30.18 -3.74
C LYS A 3 10.28 -31.16 -3.02
N LEU A 4 9.38 -31.79 -3.76
CA LEU A 4 8.51 -32.80 -3.21
C LEU A 4 9.27 -34.12 -3.08
N VAL A 5 9.34 -34.72 -1.89
CA VAL A 5 9.91 -36.02 -1.66
C VAL A 5 8.78 -36.99 -1.35
N VAL A 6 8.61 -37.96 -2.22
CA VAL A 6 7.58 -39.01 -2.11
C VAL A 6 8.27 -40.34 -1.80
N LYS A 7 7.81 -41.00 -0.76
CA LYS A 7 8.30 -42.36 -0.39
C LYS A 7 7.13 -43.32 -0.35
N ALA A 8 7.34 -44.51 -0.85
CA ALA A 8 6.44 -45.63 -0.63
C ALA A 8 7.15 -46.66 0.27
N ASP A 9 6.57 -46.91 1.42
CA ASP A 9 7.26 -47.50 2.57
C ASP A 9 8.55 -46.68 2.83
N ASP A 10 9.74 -47.23 2.76
CA ASP A 10 11.00 -46.46 2.92
C ASP A 10 11.72 -46.15 1.59
N VAL A 11 11.09 -46.48 0.45
CA VAL A 11 11.70 -46.30 -0.88
C VAL A 11 11.33 -44.92 -1.42
N VAL A 12 12.33 -44.08 -1.74
CA VAL A 12 12.15 -42.80 -2.40
C VAL A 12 11.71 -43.04 -3.86
N LEU A 13 10.59 -42.40 -4.23
CA LEU A 13 10.02 -42.46 -5.57
C LEU A 13 10.53 -41.31 -6.42
N LYS A 14 10.67 -41.55 -7.73
CA LYS A 14 11.07 -40.54 -8.71
C LYS A 14 9.87 -39.98 -9.46
N SER A 15 9.83 -38.65 -9.58
CA SER A 15 8.81 -37.97 -10.39
C SER A 15 8.97 -38.29 -11.87
N GLY A 16 7.87 -38.59 -12.55
CA GLY A 16 7.82 -38.98 -13.97
C GLY A 16 8.10 -40.45 -14.23
N GLU A 17 8.75 -41.20 -13.32
CA GLU A 17 9.00 -42.64 -13.43
C GLU A 17 8.06 -43.44 -12.53
N ASP A 18 7.95 -43.05 -11.24
CA ASP A 18 7.20 -43.77 -10.22
C ASP A 18 5.88 -43.08 -9.88
N TYR A 19 5.80 -41.76 -10.02
CA TYR A 19 4.60 -40.99 -9.78
C TYR A 19 4.54 -39.73 -10.65
N THR A 20 3.32 -39.16 -10.78
CA THR A 20 3.10 -37.80 -11.26
C THR A 20 2.43 -36.96 -10.19
N ALA A 21 2.70 -35.65 -10.20
CA ALA A 21 2.08 -34.69 -9.29
C ALA A 21 1.63 -33.45 -10.04
N ALA A 22 0.42 -32.99 -9.76
CA ALA A 22 -0.15 -31.77 -10.36
C ALA A 22 -0.85 -30.92 -9.30
N PHE A 23 -0.83 -29.60 -9.47
CA PHE A 23 -1.65 -28.69 -8.68
C PHE A 23 -3.09 -28.72 -9.15
N ASN A 24 -4.02 -28.68 -8.21
CA ASN A 24 -5.43 -28.44 -8.44
C ASN A 24 -5.73 -26.94 -8.32
N ASP A 25 -6.88 -26.50 -8.81
CA ASP A 25 -7.33 -25.11 -8.77
C ASP A 25 -7.53 -24.59 -7.32
N ASP A 26 -7.77 -25.47 -6.38
CA ASP A 26 -7.90 -25.17 -4.94
C ASP A 26 -6.55 -25.07 -4.20
N GLY A 27 -5.42 -25.21 -4.93
CA GLY A 27 -4.06 -25.18 -4.37
C GLY A 27 -3.61 -26.48 -3.71
N THR A 28 -4.43 -27.53 -3.71
CA THR A 28 -3.99 -28.87 -3.28
C THR A 28 -3.16 -29.53 -4.36
N VAL A 29 -2.47 -30.61 -4.01
CA VAL A 29 -1.67 -31.40 -4.97
C VAL A 29 -2.22 -32.79 -5.07
N THR A 30 -2.62 -33.19 -6.30
CA THR A 30 -2.96 -34.55 -6.61
C THR A 30 -1.68 -35.31 -6.99
N LEU A 31 -1.47 -36.45 -6.32
CA LEU A 31 -0.35 -37.33 -6.56
C LEU A 31 -0.87 -38.66 -7.08
N VAL A 32 -0.41 -39.06 -8.25
CA VAL A 32 -0.81 -40.34 -8.89
C VAL A 32 0.41 -41.26 -8.96
N ILE A 33 0.32 -42.41 -8.28
CA ILE A 33 1.34 -43.46 -8.40
C ILE A 33 1.16 -44.20 -9.73
N LEU A 34 2.24 -44.29 -10.49
CA LEU A 34 2.23 -44.97 -11.79
C LEU A 34 2.20 -46.49 -11.61
N PRO A 35 1.39 -47.21 -12.41
CA PRO A 35 1.29 -48.68 -12.31
C PRO A 35 2.64 -49.43 -12.47
N SER A 36 3.56 -48.87 -13.25
CA SER A 36 4.92 -49.40 -13.48
C SER A 36 5.95 -48.89 -12.45
N GLY A 37 5.56 -47.92 -11.61
CA GLY A 37 6.46 -47.31 -10.62
C GLY A 37 6.69 -48.16 -9.39
N LYS A 38 7.80 -47.90 -8.68
CA LYS A 38 8.18 -48.61 -7.45
C LYS A 38 7.19 -48.44 -6.28
N GLY A 39 6.29 -47.47 -6.39
CA GLY A 39 5.19 -47.24 -5.43
C GLY A 39 3.96 -48.07 -5.69
N SER A 40 3.86 -48.75 -6.83
CA SER A 40 2.69 -49.57 -7.18
C SER A 40 2.51 -50.72 -6.23
N GLY A 41 1.26 -50.90 -5.74
CA GLY A 41 0.92 -51.96 -4.79
C GLY A 41 1.40 -51.76 -3.36
N LYS A 42 2.02 -50.62 -3.03
CA LYS A 42 2.42 -50.27 -1.67
C LYS A 42 1.23 -49.78 -0.86
N SER A 43 1.22 -50.10 0.43
CA SER A 43 0.11 -49.79 1.34
C SER A 43 0.16 -48.37 1.89
N GLN A 44 1.35 -47.76 1.92
CA GLN A 44 1.56 -46.42 2.47
C GLN A 44 2.47 -45.57 1.59
N VAL A 45 2.06 -44.35 1.35
CA VAL A 45 2.85 -43.32 0.70
C VAL A 45 3.00 -42.13 1.63
N THR A 46 4.26 -41.76 1.89
CA THR A 46 4.60 -40.58 2.70
C THR A 46 5.08 -39.47 1.76
N VAL A 47 4.51 -38.29 1.93
CA VAL A 47 4.86 -37.11 1.14
C VAL A 47 5.44 -36.05 2.06
N SER A 48 6.61 -35.55 1.74
CA SER A 48 7.20 -34.43 2.44
C SER A 48 7.66 -33.37 1.46
N GLY A 49 7.53 -32.11 1.84
CA GLY A 49 7.88 -30.99 0.99
C GLY A 49 7.79 -29.66 1.75
N LYS A 50 8.11 -28.58 1.06
CA LYS A 50 7.88 -27.22 1.57
C LYS A 50 6.70 -26.63 0.83
N ARG A 51 5.74 -26.09 1.57
CA ARG A 51 4.64 -25.28 1.03
C ARG A 51 4.81 -23.81 1.44
N ILE A 52 4.24 -22.92 0.65
CA ILE A 52 4.02 -21.56 1.08
C ILE A 52 3.03 -21.61 2.25
N ALA A 53 3.33 -20.89 3.31
CA ALA A 53 2.53 -20.84 4.53
C ALA A 53 2.20 -19.38 4.87
N PRO A 54 1.26 -18.73 4.11
CA PRO A 54 0.90 -17.32 4.31
C PRO A 54 0.37 -17.08 5.72
N GLU A 55 -0.25 -18.06 6.33
CA GLU A 55 -0.77 -18.03 7.70
C GLU A 55 0.32 -17.87 8.79
N LYS A 56 1.58 -18.06 8.43
CA LYS A 56 2.73 -17.88 9.34
C LYS A 56 3.40 -16.51 9.24
N VAL A 57 2.98 -15.69 8.27
CA VAL A 57 3.52 -14.32 8.14
C VAL A 57 2.98 -13.46 9.26
N THR A 58 3.87 -12.75 9.93
CA THR A 58 3.57 -11.88 11.07
C THR A 58 3.85 -10.41 10.74
N GLY A 59 3.37 -9.48 11.57
CA GLY A 59 3.72 -8.06 11.45
C GLY A 59 5.24 -7.82 11.51
N ALA A 60 5.97 -8.63 12.27
CA ALA A 60 7.43 -8.56 12.34
C ALA A 60 8.10 -8.93 11.00
N ASP A 61 7.57 -9.89 10.26
CA ASP A 61 8.07 -10.24 8.93
C ASP A 61 7.80 -9.12 7.91
N ILE A 62 6.67 -8.42 8.04
CA ILE A 62 6.33 -7.26 7.22
C ILE A 62 7.27 -6.08 7.52
N ILE A 63 7.51 -5.79 8.79
CA ILE A 63 8.47 -4.75 9.20
C ILE A 63 9.87 -5.12 8.71
N GLY A 64 10.28 -6.35 8.93
CA GLY A 64 11.57 -6.87 8.54
C GLY A 64 12.73 -6.27 9.33
N GLY A 65 13.87 -6.17 8.67
CA GLY A 65 15.11 -5.67 9.25
C GLY A 65 16.32 -6.03 8.41
N VAL A 66 17.50 -5.76 8.94
CA VAL A 66 18.77 -6.15 8.33
C VAL A 66 19.38 -7.27 9.17
N ASN A 67 19.57 -8.44 8.57
CA ASN A 67 20.15 -9.57 9.29
C ASN A 67 21.68 -9.43 9.47
N ALA A 68 22.31 -10.34 10.23
CA ALA A 68 23.75 -10.30 10.51
C ALA A 68 24.64 -10.40 9.24
N ALA A 69 24.12 -10.91 8.13
CA ALA A 69 24.81 -10.95 6.84
C ALA A 69 24.55 -9.68 5.98
N GLY A 70 23.90 -8.66 6.53
CA GLY A 70 23.58 -7.42 5.82
C GLY A 70 22.41 -7.53 4.84
N LYS A 71 21.65 -8.66 4.84
CA LYS A 71 20.51 -8.84 3.96
C LYS A 71 19.28 -8.18 4.56
N GLU A 72 18.64 -7.33 3.77
CA GLU A 72 17.38 -6.65 4.09
C GLU A 72 16.18 -7.56 3.88
N THR A 73 15.17 -7.45 4.75
CA THR A 73 13.90 -8.19 4.71
C THR A 73 12.74 -7.24 5.02
N GLY A 74 11.51 -7.63 4.65
CA GLY A 74 10.31 -6.83 4.89
C GLY A 74 10.41 -5.43 4.29
N MET A 75 9.95 -4.42 5.00
CA MET A 75 9.96 -3.02 4.53
C MET A 75 11.36 -2.41 4.34
N GLU A 76 12.43 -3.02 4.88
CA GLU A 76 13.79 -2.53 4.60
C GLU A 76 14.19 -2.71 3.12
N VAL A 77 13.59 -3.68 2.42
CA VAL A 77 13.82 -3.90 0.99
C VAL A 77 13.37 -2.72 0.12
N LEU A 78 12.48 -1.84 0.62
CA LEU A 78 12.06 -0.63 -0.09
C LEU A 78 13.24 0.24 -0.52
N ARG A 79 14.32 0.25 0.27
CA ARG A 79 15.56 1.01 -0.03
C ARG A 79 16.24 0.58 -1.32
N GLN A 80 15.96 -0.64 -1.79
CA GLN A 80 16.56 -1.22 -2.99
C GLN A 80 15.76 -0.93 -4.27
N ILE A 81 14.56 -0.37 -4.16
CA ILE A 81 13.67 -0.16 -5.32
C ILE A 81 14.33 0.79 -6.32
N PHE A 82 14.70 1.99 -5.88
CA PHE A 82 15.31 2.94 -6.78
C PHE A 82 16.66 2.47 -7.34
N PRO A 83 17.63 1.99 -6.54
CA PRO A 83 18.91 1.52 -7.06
C PRO A 83 18.81 0.34 -8.05
N LYS A 84 17.79 -0.52 -7.91
CA LYS A 84 17.63 -1.70 -8.77
C LYS A 84 16.73 -1.48 -9.98
N LEU A 85 15.69 -0.66 -9.81
CA LEU A 85 14.62 -0.53 -10.81
C LEU A 85 14.54 0.88 -11.42
N GLY A 86 15.24 1.86 -10.85
CA GLY A 86 15.14 3.28 -11.26
C GLY A 86 13.77 3.89 -11.00
N MET A 87 12.96 3.26 -10.13
CA MET A 87 11.59 3.70 -9.83
C MET A 87 11.50 4.27 -8.41
N VAL A 88 10.78 5.36 -8.26
CA VAL A 88 10.45 5.93 -6.95
C VAL A 88 9.09 5.36 -6.52
N PRO A 89 9.00 4.65 -5.37
CA PRO A 89 7.72 4.14 -4.89
C PRO A 89 6.83 5.29 -4.41
N GLY A 90 5.61 5.38 -4.93
CA GLY A 90 4.65 6.43 -4.57
C GLY A 90 3.73 6.04 -3.40
N ASN A 91 3.31 4.78 -3.35
CA ASN A 91 2.40 4.28 -2.33
C ASN A 91 2.98 3.07 -1.59
N LEU A 92 2.73 3.00 -0.28
CA LEU A 92 3.11 1.88 0.59
C LEU A 92 1.85 1.27 1.21
N LEU A 93 1.72 -0.04 1.08
CA LEU A 93 0.60 -0.82 1.63
C LEU A 93 1.12 -2.05 2.37
N ALA A 94 0.42 -2.42 3.42
CA ALA A 94 0.58 -3.69 4.12
C ALA A 94 -0.82 -4.24 4.47
N PRO A 95 -1.56 -4.76 3.45
CA PRO A 95 -2.94 -5.20 3.61
C PRO A 95 -3.09 -6.17 4.77
N TRP A 96 -4.10 -5.97 5.61
CA TRP A 96 -4.41 -6.70 6.84
C TRP A 96 -3.39 -6.56 7.98
N PHE A 97 -2.09 -6.30 7.68
CA PHE A 97 -1.05 -6.10 8.69
C PHE A 97 -0.98 -4.66 9.20
N SER A 98 -1.37 -3.69 8.39
CA SER A 98 -1.29 -2.26 8.73
C SER A 98 -2.26 -1.82 9.84
N LYS A 99 -3.21 -2.67 10.25
CA LYS A 99 -4.04 -2.46 11.44
C LYS A 99 -3.26 -2.63 12.76
N ASP A 100 -2.13 -3.33 12.74
CA ASP A 100 -1.21 -3.40 13.87
C ASP A 100 -0.54 -2.03 14.08
N PRO A 101 -0.59 -1.44 15.30
CA PRO A 101 0.00 -0.14 15.58
C PRO A 101 1.50 -0.06 15.29
N THR A 102 2.25 -1.15 15.47
CA THR A 102 3.69 -1.19 15.22
C THR A 102 3.98 -1.14 13.74
N VAL A 103 3.25 -1.92 12.94
CA VAL A 103 3.37 -1.91 11.47
C VAL A 103 2.99 -0.53 10.93
N ALA A 104 1.86 0.05 11.39
CA ALA A 104 1.40 1.36 10.97
C ALA A 104 2.41 2.47 11.30
N ALA A 105 3.03 2.42 12.48
CA ALA A 105 4.05 3.40 12.89
C ALA A 105 5.30 3.33 11.98
N ILE A 106 5.76 2.13 11.66
CA ILE A 106 6.90 1.94 10.75
C ILE A 106 6.56 2.39 9.33
N MET A 107 5.35 2.09 8.83
CA MET A 107 4.89 2.59 7.53
C MET A 107 4.91 4.11 7.48
N GLN A 108 4.35 4.79 8.48
CA GLN A 108 4.36 6.26 8.58
C GLN A 108 5.80 6.82 8.59
N ALA A 109 6.70 6.21 9.35
CA ALA A 109 8.11 6.62 9.40
C ALA A 109 8.81 6.46 8.04
N LYS A 110 8.61 5.33 7.35
CA LYS A 110 9.22 5.06 6.04
C LYS A 110 8.73 6.01 4.94
N THR A 111 7.50 6.50 5.03
CA THR A 111 6.93 7.39 4.00
C THR A 111 7.44 8.82 4.09
N THR A 112 8.01 9.23 5.21
CA THR A 112 8.51 10.59 5.38
C THR A 112 9.74 10.87 4.50
N MET A 113 10.71 9.94 4.48
CA MET A 113 11.94 10.10 3.70
C MET A 113 12.65 8.76 3.47
N LEU A 114 12.35 8.10 2.36
CA LEU A 114 13.05 6.87 1.97
C LEU A 114 14.41 7.21 1.37
N ASN A 115 15.48 6.50 1.77
CA ASN A 115 16.86 6.72 1.33
C ASN A 115 17.39 8.16 1.53
N GLY A 116 16.78 8.92 2.43
CA GLY A 116 17.14 10.29 2.71
C GLY A 116 16.62 11.34 1.71
N ILE A 117 15.92 10.95 0.66
CA ILE A 117 15.45 11.85 -0.40
C ILE A 117 14.02 11.61 -0.89
N TRP A 118 13.54 10.36 -0.96
CA TRP A 118 12.26 10.05 -1.59
C TRP A 118 11.08 10.16 -0.64
N ARG A 119 10.00 10.76 -1.10
CA ARG A 119 8.73 10.87 -0.38
C ARG A 119 7.74 9.86 -0.89
N MET A 120 7.03 9.20 0.04
CA MET A 120 5.98 8.25 -0.27
C MET A 120 4.72 8.60 0.52
N PHE A 121 3.63 7.91 0.19
CA PHE A 121 2.38 7.97 0.93
C PHE A 121 1.96 6.57 1.37
N CYS A 122 1.45 6.37 2.57
CA CYS A 122 0.95 5.06 3.00
C CYS A 122 -0.56 5.04 3.20
N TRP A 123 -1.12 3.86 2.95
CA TRP A 123 -2.51 3.54 3.20
C TRP A 123 -2.58 2.43 4.23
N VAL A 124 -3.32 2.66 5.31
CA VAL A 124 -3.42 1.71 6.42
C VAL A 124 -4.86 1.27 6.63
N ASP A 125 -5.01 0.02 7.00
CA ASP A 125 -6.30 -0.53 7.44
C ASP A 125 -6.60 -0.08 8.87
N MET A 126 -7.82 0.30 9.14
CA MET A 126 -8.30 0.39 10.52
C MET A 126 -8.84 -0.96 10.96
N ASP A 127 -8.50 -1.35 12.18
CA ASP A 127 -9.03 -2.56 12.79
C ASP A 127 -10.55 -2.43 13.02
N THR A 128 -11.32 -3.25 12.32
CA THR A 128 -12.79 -3.29 12.41
C THR A 128 -13.31 -4.48 13.22
N THR A 129 -12.40 -5.24 13.87
CA THR A 129 -12.81 -6.34 14.77
C THR A 129 -13.49 -5.81 16.02
N SER A 130 -14.09 -6.69 16.80
CA SER A 130 -14.76 -6.36 18.06
C SER A 130 -13.85 -5.68 19.10
N THR A 131 -12.53 -5.83 18.97
CA THR A 131 -11.53 -5.17 19.84
C THR A 131 -10.98 -3.86 19.26
N GLY A 132 -11.35 -3.53 18.04
CA GLY A 132 -10.98 -2.33 17.31
C GLY A 132 -12.12 -1.31 17.23
N ALA A 133 -12.51 -0.96 16.02
CA ALA A 133 -13.60 -0.03 15.71
C ALA A 133 -14.68 -0.74 14.87
N PRO A 134 -15.54 -1.58 15.46
CA PRO A 134 -16.64 -2.21 14.75
C PRO A 134 -17.72 -1.21 14.33
N LYS A 135 -17.77 -0.03 14.97
CA LYS A 135 -18.73 1.03 14.68
C LYS A 135 -18.02 2.34 14.32
N TYR A 136 -18.70 3.20 13.57
CA TYR A 136 -18.17 4.52 13.18
C TYR A 136 -17.79 5.39 14.38
N SER A 137 -18.52 5.30 15.50
CA SER A 137 -18.23 6.01 16.74
C SER A 137 -16.90 5.64 17.40
N ASP A 138 -16.38 4.46 17.11
CA ASP A 138 -15.15 3.92 17.71
C ASP A 138 -13.90 4.32 16.93
N VAL A 139 -14.08 4.85 15.71
CA VAL A 139 -13.00 5.22 14.77
C VAL A 139 -11.98 6.16 15.39
N ARG A 140 -12.43 7.16 16.15
CA ARG A 140 -11.55 8.12 16.83
C ARG A 140 -10.62 7.45 17.84
N ALA A 141 -11.17 6.56 18.66
CA ALA A 141 -10.41 5.83 19.68
C ALA A 141 -9.41 4.87 19.01
N GLN A 142 -9.84 4.16 17.97
CA GLN A 142 -9.00 3.23 17.23
C GLN A 142 -7.85 3.97 16.53
N LYS A 143 -8.10 5.12 15.89
CA LYS A 143 -7.06 5.97 15.31
C LYS A 143 -5.98 6.34 16.32
N THR A 144 -6.39 6.72 17.53
CA THR A 144 -5.46 7.04 18.63
C THR A 144 -4.66 5.81 19.05
N LYS A 145 -5.31 4.65 19.18
CA LYS A 145 -4.68 3.38 19.53
C LYS A 145 -3.62 2.95 18.47
N GLN A 146 -3.88 3.20 17.20
CA GLN A 146 -2.95 2.93 16.10
C GLN A 146 -1.90 4.04 15.91
N SER A 147 -1.92 5.12 16.72
CA SER A 147 -0.97 6.24 16.64
C SER A 147 -0.88 6.87 15.24
N LEU A 148 -2.02 7.06 14.59
CA LEU A 148 -2.09 7.58 13.22
C LEU A 148 -2.09 9.11 13.24
N THR A 149 -0.96 9.74 12.88
CA THR A 149 -0.76 11.18 12.97
C THR A 149 -0.02 11.80 11.78
N SER A 150 0.56 10.99 10.89
CA SER A 150 1.39 11.47 9.79
C SER A 150 0.57 12.09 8.66
N PRO A 151 0.96 13.26 8.10
CA PRO A 151 0.33 13.80 6.90
C PRO A 151 0.59 12.93 5.65
N ASN A 152 1.59 12.03 5.69
CA ASN A 152 1.87 11.11 4.59
C ASN A 152 1.12 9.78 4.72
N CYS A 153 0.01 9.76 5.44
CA CYS A 153 -0.76 8.55 5.71
C CYS A 153 -2.26 8.82 5.59
N ALA A 154 -2.97 7.88 4.97
CA ALA A 154 -4.42 7.78 5.04
C ALA A 154 -4.82 6.47 5.71
N ALA A 155 -5.82 6.53 6.57
CA ALA A 155 -6.46 5.35 7.14
C ALA A 155 -7.80 5.11 6.45
N VAL A 156 -8.13 3.84 6.23
CA VAL A 156 -9.39 3.44 5.59
C VAL A 156 -10.16 2.53 6.54
N TRP A 157 -11.41 2.86 6.80
CA TRP A 157 -12.30 2.13 7.68
C TRP A 157 -13.50 1.53 6.95
N GLY A 158 -13.81 0.28 7.29
CA GLY A 158 -14.84 -0.55 6.65
C GLY A 158 -14.25 -1.39 5.52
N CYS A 159 -14.50 -2.70 5.54
CA CYS A 159 -13.97 -3.66 4.58
C CYS A 159 -14.93 -3.83 3.40
N PRO A 160 -14.52 -3.50 2.15
CA PRO A 160 -15.34 -3.76 0.98
C PRO A 160 -15.48 -5.25 0.73
N LYS A 161 -16.71 -5.69 0.45
CA LYS A 161 -17.03 -7.06 0.04
C LYS A 161 -17.45 -7.05 -1.43
N VAL A 162 -16.93 -7.98 -2.22
CA VAL A 162 -17.32 -8.21 -3.62
C VAL A 162 -17.69 -9.69 -3.77
N GLY A 163 -18.96 -9.97 -4.03
CA GLY A 163 -19.47 -11.34 -3.91
C GLY A 163 -19.29 -11.85 -2.48
N GLU A 164 -18.58 -12.96 -2.32
CA GLU A 164 -18.29 -13.55 -1.00
C GLU A 164 -16.92 -13.16 -0.43
N VAL A 165 -16.12 -12.37 -1.15
CA VAL A 165 -14.75 -12.04 -0.75
C VAL A 165 -14.71 -10.68 -0.05
N ILE A 166 -14.14 -10.65 1.14
CA ILE A 166 -13.86 -9.42 1.91
C ILE A 166 -12.43 -8.98 1.61
N TYR A 167 -12.28 -7.71 1.21
CA TYR A 167 -10.99 -7.14 0.85
C TYR A 167 -10.46 -6.20 1.93
N SER A 168 -9.12 -6.13 2.06
CA SER A 168 -8.47 -5.10 2.86
C SER A 168 -8.89 -3.72 2.37
N PRO A 169 -9.37 -2.83 3.25
CA PRO A 169 -9.85 -1.51 2.84
C PRO A 169 -8.75 -0.65 2.21
N SER A 170 -7.52 -0.69 2.74
CA SER A 170 -6.40 0.07 2.18
C SER A 170 -6.00 -0.40 0.78
N ALA A 171 -5.93 -1.72 0.56
CA ALA A 171 -5.60 -2.28 -0.75
C ALA A 171 -6.68 -1.96 -1.79
N PHE A 172 -7.96 -2.07 -1.38
CA PHE A 172 -9.09 -1.78 -2.25
C PHE A 172 -9.12 -0.30 -2.64
N ALA A 173 -8.98 0.62 -1.68
CA ALA A 173 -8.91 2.04 -1.93
C ALA A 173 -7.73 2.41 -2.84
N ALA A 174 -6.54 1.87 -2.57
CA ALA A 174 -5.34 2.12 -3.34
C ALA A 174 -5.46 1.67 -4.80
N ALA A 175 -6.16 0.56 -5.08
CA ALA A 175 -6.40 0.10 -6.45
C ALA A 175 -7.21 1.12 -7.27
N TYR A 176 -8.28 1.70 -6.69
CA TYR A 176 -9.08 2.74 -7.34
C TYR A 176 -8.31 4.06 -7.53
N ILE A 177 -7.48 4.41 -6.55
CA ILE A 177 -6.63 5.59 -6.60
C ILE A 177 -5.55 5.43 -7.67
N ALA A 178 -4.91 4.27 -7.75
CA ALA A 178 -3.92 3.98 -8.79
C ALA A 178 -4.52 4.05 -10.20
N ARG A 179 -5.76 3.57 -10.35
CA ARG A 179 -6.52 3.73 -11.59
C ARG A 179 -6.78 5.21 -11.91
N GLN A 180 -7.22 5.99 -10.94
CA GLN A 180 -7.48 7.42 -11.12
C GLN A 180 -6.19 8.19 -11.47
N ASP A 181 -5.07 7.88 -10.80
CA ASP A 181 -3.77 8.46 -11.13
C ASP A 181 -3.35 8.12 -12.58
N ALA A 182 -3.57 6.88 -13.02
CA ALA A 182 -3.27 6.46 -14.38
C ALA A 182 -4.17 7.16 -15.43
N GLU A 183 -5.44 7.39 -15.12
CA GLU A 183 -6.37 8.17 -15.95
C GLU A 183 -5.99 9.66 -16.02
N ASN A 184 -5.16 10.13 -15.09
CA ASN A 184 -4.62 11.49 -14.99
C ASN A 184 -3.11 11.57 -15.32
N ASP A 185 -2.66 10.84 -16.32
CA ASP A 185 -1.27 10.81 -16.79
C ASP A 185 -0.23 10.48 -15.70
N GLY A 186 -0.63 9.73 -14.68
CA GLY A 186 0.21 9.34 -13.55
C GLY A 186 0.39 10.42 -12.48
N ILE A 187 -0.33 11.54 -12.58
CA ILE A 187 -0.23 12.65 -11.62
C ILE A 187 -1.27 12.48 -10.51
N PRO A 188 -0.86 12.35 -9.22
CA PRO A 188 -1.77 12.02 -8.12
C PRO A 188 -2.50 13.25 -7.56
N MET A 189 -3.18 14.03 -8.39
CA MET A 189 -3.86 15.26 -7.98
C MET A 189 -5.37 15.10 -7.74
N PRO A 190 -6.14 14.33 -8.51
CA PRO A 190 -7.57 14.23 -8.31
C PRO A 190 -7.91 13.74 -6.89
N PRO A 191 -8.92 14.35 -6.21
CA PRO A 191 -9.36 13.84 -4.91
C PRO A 191 -9.94 12.43 -5.08
N GLN A 192 -9.54 11.52 -4.19
CA GLN A 192 -10.04 10.14 -4.18
C GLN A 192 -11.45 10.03 -3.56
N SER A 193 -11.97 11.09 -2.97
CA SER A 193 -13.33 11.12 -2.42
C SER A 193 -14.36 11.11 -3.54
N ASN A 194 -15.48 10.42 -3.30
CA ASN A 194 -16.61 10.27 -4.22
C ASN A 194 -16.33 9.41 -5.47
N ILE A 195 -15.25 8.62 -5.48
CA ILE A 195 -15.00 7.64 -6.55
C ILE A 195 -15.97 6.48 -6.39
N ALA A 196 -16.69 6.12 -7.47
CA ALA A 196 -17.52 4.92 -7.49
C ALA A 196 -16.66 3.66 -7.43
N VAL A 197 -17.04 2.73 -6.56
CA VAL A 197 -16.34 1.47 -6.33
C VAL A 197 -17.26 0.26 -6.52
N ALA A 198 -16.71 -0.85 -7.03
CA ALA A 198 -17.47 -2.06 -7.30
C ALA A 198 -17.59 -2.96 -6.06
N ALA A 199 -18.03 -2.39 -4.92
CA ALA A 199 -18.36 -3.16 -3.73
C ALA A 199 -19.85 -3.58 -3.76
N THR A 200 -20.15 -4.79 -3.30
CA THR A 200 -21.53 -5.29 -3.11
C THR A 200 -22.06 -4.93 -1.74
N SER A 201 -21.19 -4.87 -0.73
CA SER A 201 -21.48 -4.36 0.61
C SER A 201 -20.20 -3.86 1.28
N ILE A 202 -20.34 -3.15 2.39
CA ILE A 202 -19.24 -2.82 3.29
C ILE A 202 -19.51 -3.53 4.60
N CYS A 203 -18.46 -4.13 5.18
CA CYS A 203 -18.61 -4.93 6.40
C CYS A 203 -17.39 -4.73 7.32
N THR A 204 -17.47 -5.30 8.52
CA THR A 204 -16.32 -5.52 9.39
C THR A 204 -15.47 -6.68 8.87
N GLU A 205 -14.29 -6.91 9.44
CA GLU A 205 -13.48 -8.10 9.12
C GLU A 205 -14.20 -9.41 9.44
N ASP A 206 -15.08 -9.39 10.45
CA ASP A 206 -15.89 -10.54 10.88
C ASP A 206 -17.15 -10.73 10.01
N GLY A 207 -17.39 -9.85 9.03
CA GLY A 207 -18.46 -9.94 8.06
C GLY A 207 -19.77 -9.26 8.47
N GLU A 208 -19.83 -8.55 9.60
CA GLU A 208 -20.99 -7.73 9.97
C GLU A 208 -21.14 -6.54 9.01
N GLU A 209 -22.34 -6.34 8.48
CA GLU A 209 -22.60 -5.27 7.53
C GLU A 209 -22.50 -3.88 8.19
N ILE A 210 -21.85 -2.96 7.49
CA ILE A 210 -21.73 -1.54 7.86
C ILE A 210 -22.57 -0.74 6.88
N LEU A 211 -23.60 -0.07 7.39
CA LEU A 211 -24.41 0.90 6.65
C LEU A 211 -24.26 2.26 7.30
N LEU A 212 -23.75 3.21 6.54
CA LEU A 212 -23.58 4.59 6.98
C LEU A 212 -24.55 5.49 6.23
N ASP A 213 -25.18 6.42 6.95
CA ASP A 213 -25.72 7.63 6.40
C ASP A 213 -24.63 8.69 6.17
N LEU A 214 -25.00 9.81 5.58
CA LEU A 214 -24.05 10.86 5.24
C LEU A 214 -23.42 11.52 6.48
N ASP A 215 -24.19 11.69 7.56
CA ASP A 215 -23.70 12.32 8.78
C ASP A 215 -22.69 11.40 9.50
N GLN A 216 -22.96 10.11 9.57
CA GLN A 216 -22.05 9.11 10.12
C GLN A 216 -20.76 9.00 9.29
N ALA A 217 -20.87 9.00 7.96
CA ALA A 217 -19.70 9.01 7.07
C ALA A 217 -18.86 10.30 7.23
N ASN A 218 -19.52 11.45 7.43
CA ASN A 218 -18.85 12.71 7.71
C ASN A 218 -18.20 12.76 9.10
N GLU A 219 -18.77 12.06 10.10
CA GLU A 219 -18.12 11.90 11.41
C GLU A 219 -16.81 11.11 11.29
N VAL A 220 -16.80 10.01 10.52
CA VAL A 220 -15.57 9.26 10.20
C VAL A 220 -14.53 10.17 9.53
N ASN A 221 -14.94 10.93 8.51
CA ASN A 221 -14.06 11.88 7.81
C ASN A 221 -13.59 13.03 8.72
N GLY A 222 -14.42 13.47 9.63
CA GLY A 222 -14.09 14.47 10.66
C GLY A 222 -12.95 14.02 11.59
N ASN A 223 -12.72 12.71 11.69
CA ASN A 223 -11.59 12.12 12.40
C ASN A 223 -10.35 11.88 11.50
N GLY A 224 -10.36 12.32 10.23
CA GLY A 224 -9.25 12.12 9.30
C GLY A 224 -9.12 10.68 8.80
N VAL A 225 -10.25 10.02 8.62
CA VAL A 225 -10.31 8.62 8.15
C VAL A 225 -11.22 8.55 6.92
N VAL A 226 -10.77 7.81 5.94
CA VAL A 226 -11.52 7.52 4.70
C VAL A 226 -12.44 6.35 4.95
N THR A 227 -13.64 6.37 4.37
CA THR A 227 -14.62 5.28 4.48
C THR A 227 -15.34 5.06 3.15
N PHE A 228 -16.40 4.28 3.19
CA PHE A 228 -17.25 4.00 2.04
C PHE A 228 -18.69 4.41 2.36
N LEU A 229 -19.31 5.12 1.43
CA LEU A 229 -20.69 5.58 1.52
C LEU A 229 -21.50 4.97 0.38
N ASN A 230 -22.69 4.46 0.68
CA ASN A 230 -23.63 4.04 -0.35
C ASN A 230 -24.49 5.24 -0.76
N PHE A 231 -24.28 5.74 -1.99
CA PHE A 231 -25.10 6.79 -2.60
C PHE A 231 -25.36 6.41 -4.07
N ASN A 232 -26.42 5.64 -4.29
CA ASN A 232 -26.71 4.99 -5.58
C ASN A 232 -25.51 4.14 -6.08
N GLY A 233 -25.01 3.25 -5.21
CA GLY A 233 -23.77 2.50 -5.35
C GLY A 233 -22.70 2.98 -4.37
N PHE A 234 -21.78 2.09 -4.04
CA PHE A 234 -20.72 2.40 -3.09
C PHE A 234 -19.70 3.38 -3.68
N ARG A 235 -19.25 4.30 -2.84
CA ARG A 235 -18.25 5.31 -3.19
C ARG A 235 -17.21 5.41 -2.09
N LEU A 236 -15.95 5.57 -2.48
CA LEU A 236 -14.89 5.96 -1.55
C LEU A 236 -15.18 7.38 -1.04
N TRP A 237 -15.15 7.59 0.28
CA TRP A 237 -15.61 8.82 0.92
C TRP A 237 -14.59 9.38 1.91
N GLY A 238 -14.01 10.53 1.59
CA GLY A 238 -13.04 11.25 2.41
C GLY A 238 -11.76 11.63 1.67
N ASN A 239 -11.20 12.80 2.01
CA ASN A 239 -9.95 13.32 1.47
C ASN A 239 -9.04 13.90 2.57
N ASN A 240 -9.23 13.50 3.83
CA ASN A 240 -8.38 13.94 4.93
C ASN A 240 -7.31 12.89 5.24
N THR A 241 -6.07 13.33 5.42
CA THR A 241 -4.99 12.51 5.96
C THR A 241 -5.24 12.21 7.45
N VAL A 242 -4.51 11.26 8.01
CA VAL A 242 -4.61 10.98 9.46
C VAL A 242 -4.06 12.09 10.35
N ALA A 243 -3.38 13.10 9.80
CA ALA A 243 -2.98 14.29 10.56
C ALA A 243 -4.17 15.17 10.97
N TYR A 244 -5.27 15.13 10.20
CA TYR A 244 -6.50 15.83 10.55
C TYR A 244 -7.25 15.11 11.68
N PRO A 245 -7.90 15.77 12.64
CA PRO A 245 -8.10 17.22 12.75
C PRO A 245 -6.98 17.99 13.48
N SER A 246 -5.93 17.33 13.96
CA SER A 246 -4.86 17.99 14.73
C SER A 246 -4.05 18.97 13.88
N ASN A 247 -3.89 18.67 12.59
CA ASN A 247 -3.29 19.54 11.61
C ASN A 247 -4.34 19.91 10.54
N THR A 248 -4.58 21.20 10.37
CA THR A 248 -5.58 21.75 9.43
C THR A 248 -4.96 22.46 8.24
N ASP A 249 -3.62 22.53 8.13
CA ASP A 249 -2.94 23.07 6.95
C ASP A 249 -3.38 22.29 5.70
N PRO A 250 -3.93 22.94 4.67
CA PRO A 250 -4.41 22.27 3.46
C PRO A 250 -3.39 21.34 2.81
N LYS A 251 -2.10 21.66 2.90
CA LYS A 251 -1.01 20.83 2.33
C LYS A 251 -0.84 19.49 3.04
N ASP A 252 -1.13 19.46 4.34
CA ASP A 252 -0.99 18.27 5.18
C ASP A 252 -2.32 17.57 5.43
N ARG A 253 -3.42 18.33 5.36
CA ARG A 253 -4.76 17.84 5.60
C ARG A 253 -5.29 17.00 4.44
N PHE A 254 -5.15 17.49 3.20
CA PHE A 254 -5.77 16.83 2.06
C PHE A 254 -4.83 15.79 1.43
N ILE A 255 -5.33 14.55 1.31
CA ILE A 255 -4.60 13.42 0.71
C ILE A 255 -4.15 13.76 -0.71
N SER A 256 -5.03 14.33 -1.54
CA SER A 256 -4.71 14.72 -2.92
C SER A 256 -3.57 15.74 -2.97
N ALA A 257 -3.64 16.80 -2.16
CA ALA A 257 -2.60 17.82 -2.09
C ALA A 257 -1.27 17.23 -1.61
N ARG A 258 -1.30 16.42 -0.56
CA ARG A 258 -0.08 15.81 0.01
C ARG A 258 0.60 14.83 -0.94
N ARG A 259 -0.18 14.04 -1.65
CA ARG A 259 0.33 13.11 -2.67
C ARG A 259 0.94 13.85 -3.86
N PHE A 260 0.28 14.92 -4.33
CA PHE A 260 0.80 15.77 -5.40
C PHE A 260 2.12 16.43 -5.00
N LEU A 261 2.21 17.04 -3.83
CA LEU A 261 3.46 17.65 -3.34
C LEU A 261 4.59 16.62 -3.25
N SER A 262 4.31 15.40 -2.77
CA SER A 262 5.31 14.33 -2.73
C SER A 262 5.77 13.90 -4.13
N TYR A 263 4.85 13.86 -5.10
CA TYR A 263 5.14 13.57 -6.49
C TYR A 263 6.02 14.66 -7.13
N ASP A 264 5.66 15.91 -6.92
CA ASP A 264 6.40 17.06 -7.46
C ASP A 264 7.82 17.15 -6.85
N ASP A 265 7.97 16.99 -5.53
CA ASP A 265 9.24 16.90 -4.84
C ASP A 265 10.15 15.79 -5.44
N ASN A 266 9.59 14.60 -5.66
CA ASN A 266 10.33 13.48 -6.23
C ASN A 266 10.74 13.74 -7.69
N ASN A 267 9.87 14.34 -8.49
CA ASN A 267 10.18 14.72 -9.87
C ASN A 267 11.25 15.80 -9.93
N PHE A 268 11.20 16.79 -9.03
CA PHE A 268 12.24 17.80 -8.91
C PHE A 268 13.61 17.16 -8.63
N ILE A 269 13.67 16.20 -7.70
CA ILE A 269 14.91 15.47 -7.38
C ILE A 269 15.41 14.70 -8.61
N LEU A 270 14.53 13.93 -9.27
CA LEU A 270 14.90 13.14 -10.45
C LEU A 270 15.45 14.02 -11.58
N THR A 271 14.82 15.16 -11.83
CA THR A 271 15.18 16.07 -12.90
C THR A 271 16.49 16.81 -12.62
N ASN A 272 16.74 17.16 -11.35
CA ASN A 272 17.84 18.02 -10.97
C ASN A 272 19.03 17.28 -10.32
N PHE A 273 18.98 15.97 -10.14
CA PHE A 273 20.03 15.20 -9.47
C PHE A 273 21.39 15.35 -10.17
N GLY A 274 21.40 15.52 -11.50
CA GLY A 274 22.62 15.77 -12.27
C GLY A 274 23.32 17.10 -11.95
N ASN A 275 22.66 18.02 -11.25
CA ASN A 275 23.22 19.30 -10.83
C ASN A 275 23.91 19.24 -9.45
N VAL A 276 23.83 18.09 -8.75
CA VAL A 276 24.51 17.88 -7.46
C VAL A 276 26.02 18.00 -7.66
N ASP A 277 26.69 18.71 -6.74
CA ASP A 277 28.11 19.00 -6.77
C ASP A 277 28.60 19.90 -7.95
N MET A 278 27.71 20.45 -8.76
CA MET A 278 28.03 21.47 -9.73
C MET A 278 28.24 22.83 -9.05
N ARG A 279 29.00 23.72 -9.72
CA ARG A 279 29.17 25.08 -9.21
C ARG A 279 27.84 25.83 -9.16
N ALA A 280 27.39 26.19 -7.97
CA ALA A 280 26.17 26.95 -7.74
C ALA A 280 26.40 28.43 -8.16
N ASN A 281 26.31 28.71 -9.46
CA ASN A 281 26.36 30.07 -10.01
C ASN A 281 24.93 30.57 -10.31
N PRO A 282 24.73 31.91 -10.47
CA PRO A 282 23.41 32.47 -10.74
C PRO A 282 22.72 31.85 -11.96
N ARG A 283 23.45 31.58 -13.02
CA ARG A 283 22.93 31.00 -14.26
C ARG A 283 22.35 29.58 -14.04
N LEU A 284 23.00 28.73 -13.23
CA LEU A 284 22.49 27.40 -12.91
C LEU A 284 21.20 27.52 -12.09
N ARG A 285 21.15 28.43 -11.11
CA ARG A 285 19.97 28.67 -10.29
C ARG A 285 18.79 29.11 -11.12
N GLU A 286 18.99 30.10 -12.01
CA GLU A 286 17.98 30.58 -12.94
C GLU A 286 17.47 29.45 -13.83
N ALA A 287 18.34 28.61 -14.40
CA ALA A 287 17.97 27.50 -15.25
C ALA A 287 17.12 26.46 -14.52
N VAL A 288 17.41 26.15 -13.25
CA VAL A 288 16.62 25.23 -12.43
C VAL A 288 15.23 25.81 -12.14
N ILE A 289 15.16 27.10 -11.78
CA ILE A 289 13.90 27.80 -11.53
C ILE A 289 13.03 27.83 -12.80
N ASP A 290 13.60 28.23 -13.93
CA ASP A 290 12.89 28.33 -15.21
C ASP A 290 12.37 26.96 -15.66
N GLN A 291 13.18 25.92 -15.53
CA GLN A 291 12.78 24.55 -15.84
C GLN A 291 11.59 24.10 -14.97
N GLN A 292 11.67 24.32 -13.65
CA GLN A 292 10.61 23.91 -12.74
C GLN A 292 9.32 24.73 -12.95
N ASN A 293 9.42 26.04 -13.20
CA ASN A 293 8.26 26.86 -13.53
C ASN A 293 7.65 26.48 -14.88
N THR A 294 8.43 25.97 -15.83
CA THR A 294 7.91 25.41 -17.09
C THR A 294 7.10 24.14 -16.82
N ILE A 295 7.58 23.24 -15.93
CA ILE A 295 6.82 22.07 -15.47
C ILE A 295 5.54 22.54 -14.76
N GLY A 296 5.65 23.52 -13.86
CA GLY A 296 4.49 24.10 -13.17
C GLY A 296 3.44 24.69 -14.11
N ALA A 297 3.87 25.32 -15.21
CA ALA A 297 2.97 25.82 -16.23
C ALA A 297 2.18 24.68 -16.92
N SER A 298 2.77 23.48 -17.08
CA SER A 298 2.06 22.32 -17.58
C SER A 298 0.99 21.82 -16.60
N TYR A 299 1.24 21.87 -15.30
CA TYR A 299 0.25 21.55 -14.27
C TYR A 299 -0.92 22.53 -14.26
N ILE A 300 -0.67 23.81 -14.47
CA ILE A 300 -1.71 24.84 -14.60
C ILE A 300 -2.54 24.58 -15.86
N SER A 301 -1.90 24.30 -16.99
CA SER A 301 -2.56 23.99 -18.26
C SER A 301 -3.43 22.73 -18.19
N ALA A 302 -3.01 21.74 -17.39
CA ALA A 302 -3.76 20.51 -17.14
C ALA A 302 -4.81 20.65 -16.01
N GLU A 303 -5.07 21.88 -15.54
CA GLU A 303 -6.02 22.18 -14.45
C GLU A 303 -5.74 21.45 -13.11
N ILE A 304 -4.50 21.00 -12.91
CA ILE A 304 -4.07 20.32 -11.68
C ILE A 304 -3.96 21.30 -10.52
N CYS A 305 -3.46 22.50 -10.78
CA CYS A 305 -3.39 23.59 -9.80
C CYS A 305 -3.69 24.95 -10.47
N ALA A 306 -4.18 25.89 -9.68
CA ALA A 306 -4.50 27.25 -10.18
C ALA A 306 -3.26 28.12 -10.31
N ARG A 307 -2.22 27.84 -9.55
CA ARG A 307 -0.94 28.58 -9.56
C ARG A 307 0.18 27.64 -9.15
N TYR A 308 1.32 27.79 -9.81
CA TYR A 308 2.58 27.17 -9.48
C TYR A 308 3.70 28.20 -9.65
N GLU A 309 4.56 28.31 -8.69
CA GLU A 309 5.69 29.22 -8.72
C GLU A 309 6.84 28.66 -7.86
N MET A 310 8.01 28.56 -8.44
CA MET A 310 9.24 28.25 -7.75
C MET A 310 10.16 29.46 -7.72
N GLU A 311 10.66 29.78 -6.55
CA GLU A 311 11.64 30.83 -6.35
C GLU A 311 12.82 30.33 -5.49
N PHE A 312 13.94 30.95 -5.64
CA PHE A 312 15.11 30.69 -4.81
C PHE A 312 15.10 31.61 -3.60
N LEU A 313 14.85 31.02 -2.43
CA LEU A 313 14.95 31.78 -1.19
C LEU A 313 16.42 31.98 -0.87
N SER A 314 16.90 33.25 -0.91
CA SER A 314 18.23 33.60 -0.40
C SER A 314 18.25 33.30 1.10
N SER A 315 19.10 32.38 1.54
CA SER A 315 19.44 32.32 2.96
C SER A 315 20.20 33.61 3.27
N GLU A 316 19.64 34.47 4.10
CA GLU A 316 20.43 35.53 4.74
C GLU A 316 21.48 34.82 5.61
N ASN A 317 22.74 34.91 5.19
CA ASN A 317 23.89 34.58 6.02
C ASN A 317 24.27 35.82 6.81
#